data_46f0174cd21ed4fa4b93f3539744659c
#
_entry.id   46f0174cd21ed4fa4b93f3539744659c
#
_cell.length_a   1.000
_cell.length_b   1.000
_cell.length_c   1.000
_cell.angle_alpha   90.00
_cell.angle_beta   90.00
_cell.angle_gamma   90.00
#
_symmetry.space_group_name_H-M   'P 1'
#
loop_
_entity.id
_entity.type
_entity.pdbx_description
1 polymer ?
#
loop_
_entity_poly.entity_id
_entity_poly.type
_entity_poly.pdbx_seq_one_letter_code
_entity_poly.pdbx_strand_id
1 'polypeptide(L)'
;MTTFGYEQSLGYDRRATRLLTGLYRRIATDIDTSTTASATVVDLGTGPGKLLSHLTTRRPDLHLHGIDLSPHMIEIARRTLTGHPVGLAVADVAELPHPDASIDFAVSSLSMHEWPDLPAAVTELHRVLRPGGGAGIYDFRFSRTRQIRHALGAVFGAVDTETVRLPWHPVALITCYRVTA
;
A
#
# COMPACT_ATOMS: atom_id res chain seq x y z
N MET A 1 21.20 -3.24 -4.55
CA MET A 1 19.85 -2.66 -4.62
C MET A 1 19.51 -2.45 -6.08
N THR A 2 18.58 -3.21 -6.62
CA THR A 2 18.16 -3.05 -8.03
C THR A 2 17.03 -2.04 -8.06
N THR A 3 17.37 -0.78 -8.27
CA THR A 3 16.36 0.26 -8.54
C THR A 3 15.70 -0.07 -9.87
N PHE A 4 14.38 -0.21 -9.89
CA PHE A 4 13.64 -0.42 -11.14
C PHE A 4 13.97 0.71 -12.13
N GLY A 5 14.60 0.35 -13.26
CA GLY A 5 14.92 1.30 -14.33
C GLY A 5 13.66 1.85 -15.00
N TYR A 6 13.79 3.00 -15.68
CA TYR A 6 12.67 3.70 -16.34
C TYR A 6 11.85 2.80 -17.27
N GLU A 7 12.52 2.00 -18.14
CA GLU A 7 11.86 1.08 -19.08
C GLU A 7 11.09 -0.05 -18.37
N GLN A 8 11.63 -0.56 -17.26
CA GLN A 8 10.96 -1.57 -16.44
C GLN A 8 9.72 -0.99 -15.76
N SER A 9 9.77 0.24 -15.29
CA SER A 9 8.65 0.95 -14.69
C SER A 9 7.51 1.19 -15.67
N LEU A 10 7.79 1.55 -16.92
CA LEU A 10 6.78 1.71 -17.99
C LEU A 10 6.15 0.38 -18.41
N GLY A 11 6.95 -0.67 -18.49
CA GLY A 11 6.44 -2.02 -18.80
C GLY A 11 5.55 -2.58 -17.70
N TYR A 12 5.89 -2.30 -16.45
CA TYR A 12 5.09 -2.64 -15.28
C TYR A 12 3.74 -1.91 -15.28
N ASP A 13 3.73 -0.61 -15.54
CA ASP A 13 2.50 0.20 -15.59
C ASP A 13 1.46 -0.35 -16.58
N ARG A 14 1.88 -0.69 -17.80
CA ARG A 14 0.98 -1.20 -18.84
C ARG A 14 0.38 -2.58 -18.53
N ARG A 15 1.15 -3.46 -17.90
CA ARG A 15 0.72 -4.83 -17.55
C ARG A 15 -0.09 -4.88 -16.27
N ALA A 16 0.32 -4.12 -15.25
CA ALA A 16 -0.34 -4.07 -13.96
C ALA A 16 -1.79 -3.53 -14.06
N THR A 17 -2.03 -2.53 -14.92
CA THR A 17 -3.33 -1.85 -14.99
C THR A 17 -4.49 -2.80 -15.34
N ARG A 18 -4.30 -3.77 -16.25
CA ARG A 18 -5.37 -4.72 -16.63
C ARG A 18 -5.59 -5.83 -15.59
N LEU A 19 -4.50 -6.31 -15.00
CA LEU A 19 -4.53 -7.48 -14.12
C LEU A 19 -4.97 -7.16 -12.69
N LEU A 20 -4.78 -5.92 -12.23
CA LEU A 20 -4.95 -5.53 -10.82
C LEU A 20 -6.21 -4.71 -10.52
N THR A 21 -7.04 -4.37 -11.54
CA THR A 21 -8.27 -3.58 -11.32
C THR A 21 -9.20 -4.23 -10.28
N GLY A 22 -9.29 -5.55 -10.26
CA GLY A 22 -10.09 -6.29 -9.26
C GLY A 22 -9.51 -6.17 -7.85
N LEU A 23 -8.17 -6.20 -7.72
CA LEU A 23 -7.49 -6.00 -6.45
C LEU A 23 -7.70 -4.58 -5.93
N TYR A 24 -7.51 -3.57 -6.77
CA TYR A 24 -7.70 -2.18 -6.36
C TYR A 24 -9.14 -1.87 -5.92
N ARG A 25 -10.15 -2.47 -6.59
CA ARG A 25 -11.54 -2.38 -6.16
C ARG A 25 -11.76 -3.01 -4.78
N ARG A 26 -11.16 -4.18 -4.54
CA ARG A 26 -11.24 -4.84 -3.24
C ARG A 26 -10.58 -3.98 -2.16
N ILE A 27 -9.37 -3.49 -2.38
CA ILE A 27 -8.64 -2.62 -1.46
C ILE A 27 -9.47 -1.36 -1.15
N ALA A 28 -10.03 -0.72 -2.18
CA ALA A 28 -10.87 0.46 -1.99
C ALA A 28 -12.11 0.17 -1.14
N THR A 29 -12.72 -1.01 -1.29
CA THR A 29 -13.85 -1.43 -0.45
C THR A 29 -13.42 -1.65 1.01
N ASP A 30 -12.25 -2.25 1.23
CA ASP A 30 -11.71 -2.44 2.58
C ASP A 30 -11.35 -1.09 3.23
N ILE A 31 -10.83 -0.12 2.48
CA ILE A 31 -10.60 1.26 2.94
C ILE A 31 -11.93 1.95 3.30
N ASP A 32 -12.97 1.81 2.47
CA ASP A 32 -14.30 2.39 2.75
C ASP A 32 -14.86 1.93 4.10
N THR A 33 -14.66 0.66 4.45
CA THR A 33 -15.16 0.09 5.71
C THR A 33 -14.27 0.38 6.91
N SER A 34 -13.02 0.76 6.68
CA SER A 34 -11.99 0.96 7.71
C SER A 34 -11.71 2.43 8.00
N THR A 35 -12.28 3.37 7.23
CA THR A 35 -11.99 4.80 7.36
C THR A 35 -13.26 5.63 7.42
N THR A 36 -13.21 6.70 8.24
CA THR A 36 -14.24 7.74 8.28
C THR A 36 -14.03 8.76 7.15
N ALA A 37 -14.94 9.73 7.03
CA ALA A 37 -14.74 10.87 6.14
C ALA A 37 -13.50 11.69 6.55
N SER A 38 -12.81 12.24 5.57
CA SER A 38 -11.59 13.05 5.73
C SER A 38 -10.42 12.33 6.42
N ALA A 39 -10.41 10.99 6.42
CA ALA A 39 -9.31 10.21 6.96
C ALA A 39 -8.04 10.39 6.10
N THR A 40 -6.89 10.35 6.76
CA THR A 40 -5.57 10.35 6.10
C THR A 40 -5.15 8.91 5.78
N VAL A 41 -4.96 8.63 4.50
CA VAL A 41 -4.58 7.30 4.00
C VAL A 41 -3.23 7.37 3.28
N VAL A 42 -2.31 6.46 3.62
CA VAL A 42 -1.01 6.34 2.94
C VAL A 42 -0.90 5.01 2.20
N ASP A 43 -0.45 5.06 0.94
CA ASP A 43 -0.13 3.89 0.10
C ASP A 43 1.40 3.68 0.09
N LEU A 44 1.85 2.60 0.72
CA LEU A 44 3.26 2.26 0.93
C LEU A 44 3.75 1.33 -0.20
N GLY A 45 4.70 1.82 -0.98
CA GLY A 45 5.09 1.24 -2.26
C GLY A 45 4.03 1.51 -3.33
N THR A 46 3.65 2.79 -3.47
CA THR A 46 2.53 3.22 -4.33
C THR A 46 2.76 2.92 -5.82
N GLY A 47 4.01 2.67 -6.23
CA GLY A 47 4.35 2.44 -7.62
C GLY A 47 3.88 3.59 -8.52
N PRO A 48 3.20 3.27 -9.64
CA PRO A 48 2.69 4.29 -10.58
C PRO A 48 1.42 5.00 -10.11
N GLY A 49 1.00 4.87 -8.85
CA GLY A 49 -0.14 5.57 -8.26
C GLY A 49 -1.53 5.07 -8.66
N LYS A 50 -1.65 3.85 -9.18
CA LYS A 50 -2.94 3.33 -9.71
C LYS A 50 -4.00 3.11 -8.63
N LEU A 51 -3.62 2.61 -7.46
CA LEU A 51 -4.54 2.50 -6.33
C LEU A 51 -5.05 3.88 -5.91
N LEU A 52 -4.15 4.84 -5.74
CA LEU A 52 -4.50 6.21 -5.37
C LEU A 52 -5.41 6.87 -6.42
N SER A 53 -5.13 6.69 -7.72
CA SER A 53 -6.01 7.16 -8.79
C SER A 53 -7.42 6.57 -8.72
N HIS A 54 -7.56 5.32 -8.28
CA HIS A 54 -8.86 4.71 -8.05
C HIS A 54 -9.57 5.31 -6.83
N LEU A 55 -8.82 5.59 -5.76
CA LEU A 55 -9.35 6.20 -4.53
C LEU A 55 -9.76 7.66 -4.73
N THR A 56 -9.02 8.47 -5.50
CA THR A 56 -9.39 9.87 -5.75
C THR A 56 -10.79 10.03 -6.36
N THR A 57 -11.21 9.05 -7.17
CA THR A 57 -12.55 9.06 -7.79
C THR A 57 -13.62 8.53 -6.83
N ARG A 58 -13.27 7.49 -6.06
CA ARG A 58 -14.24 6.79 -5.19
C ARG A 58 -14.44 7.48 -3.84
N ARG A 59 -13.37 8.05 -3.29
CA ARG A 59 -13.32 8.70 -1.98
C ARG A 59 -12.57 10.03 -2.08
N PRO A 60 -13.16 11.03 -2.77
CA PRO A 60 -12.56 12.36 -2.93
C PRO A 60 -12.44 13.14 -1.62
N ASP A 61 -13.05 12.64 -0.55
CA ASP A 61 -12.98 13.18 0.80
C ASP A 61 -11.70 12.81 1.56
N LEU A 62 -10.96 11.78 1.11
CA LEU A 62 -9.76 11.31 1.81
C LEU A 62 -8.54 12.20 1.54
N HIS A 63 -7.68 12.33 2.56
CA HIS A 63 -6.34 12.89 2.41
C HIS A 63 -5.37 11.79 2.01
N LEU A 64 -5.04 11.72 0.72
CA LEU A 64 -4.27 10.62 0.14
C LEU A 64 -2.78 10.95 0.03
N HIS A 65 -1.95 10.00 0.45
CA HIS A 65 -0.49 10.06 0.33
C HIS A 65 0.03 8.79 -0.34
N GLY A 66 1.11 8.91 -1.15
CA GLY A 66 1.80 7.78 -1.76
C GLY A 66 3.30 7.87 -1.53
N ILE A 67 3.88 6.77 -1.08
CA ILE A 67 5.31 6.63 -0.81
C ILE A 67 5.88 5.53 -1.70
N ASP A 68 7.01 5.79 -2.32
CA ASP A 68 7.78 4.78 -3.05
C ASP A 68 9.27 5.09 -2.96
N LEU A 69 10.09 4.05 -2.90
CA LEU A 69 11.55 4.20 -2.87
C LEU A 69 12.11 4.63 -4.24
N SER A 70 11.38 4.34 -5.32
CA SER A 70 11.80 4.66 -6.69
C SER A 70 11.37 6.05 -7.12
N PRO A 71 12.33 6.98 -7.40
CA PRO A 71 12.00 8.29 -7.98
C PRO A 71 11.24 8.18 -9.30
N HIS A 72 11.51 7.14 -10.10
CA HIS A 72 10.83 6.91 -11.38
C HIS A 72 9.36 6.53 -11.18
N MET A 73 9.05 5.71 -10.17
CA MET A 73 7.67 5.37 -9.83
C MET A 73 6.91 6.61 -9.36
N ILE A 74 7.51 7.44 -8.51
CA ILE A 74 6.91 8.71 -8.07
C ILE A 74 6.70 9.67 -9.24
N GLU A 75 7.60 9.72 -10.21
CA GLU A 75 7.39 10.54 -11.42
C GLU A 75 6.19 10.05 -12.25
N ILE A 76 6.05 8.73 -12.43
CA ILE A 76 4.89 8.14 -13.10
C ILE A 76 3.62 8.40 -12.30
N ALA A 77 3.66 8.25 -10.97
CA ALA A 77 2.52 8.52 -10.09
C ALA A 77 2.05 9.98 -10.18
N ARG A 78 2.97 10.96 -10.23
CA ARG A 78 2.63 12.39 -10.43
C ARG A 78 1.87 12.61 -11.74
N ARG A 79 2.27 11.94 -12.82
CA ARG A 79 1.57 12.02 -14.11
C ARG A 79 0.19 11.35 -14.03
N THR A 80 0.12 10.17 -13.40
CA THR A 80 -1.14 9.42 -13.21
C THR A 80 -2.16 10.22 -12.41
N LEU A 81 -1.71 10.97 -11.41
CA LEU A 81 -2.52 11.70 -10.44
C LEU A 81 -2.63 13.20 -10.74
N THR A 82 -2.27 13.62 -11.97
CA THR A 82 -2.38 15.03 -12.38
C THR A 82 -3.80 15.55 -12.14
N GLY A 83 -3.91 16.70 -11.46
CA GLY A 83 -5.21 17.33 -11.12
C GLY A 83 -5.89 16.78 -9.86
N HIS A 84 -5.29 15.83 -9.17
CA HIS A 84 -5.79 15.32 -7.88
C HIS A 84 -4.89 15.76 -6.71
N PRO A 85 -5.46 16.13 -5.55
CA PRO A 85 -4.71 16.59 -4.38
C PRO A 85 -4.13 15.37 -3.61
N VAL A 86 -3.09 14.75 -4.16
CA VAL A 86 -2.40 13.61 -3.54
C VAL A 86 -0.97 13.99 -3.20
N GLY A 87 -0.57 13.78 -1.95
CA GLY A 87 0.82 13.93 -1.50
C GLY A 87 1.68 12.78 -2.00
N LEU A 88 2.80 13.05 -2.69
CA LEU A 88 3.71 12.01 -3.18
C LEU A 88 5.14 12.30 -2.72
N ALA A 89 5.80 11.29 -2.13
CA ALA A 89 7.18 11.39 -1.69
C ALA A 89 8.02 10.17 -2.11
N VAL A 90 9.29 10.45 -2.42
CA VAL A 90 10.32 9.41 -2.52
C VAL A 90 10.86 9.19 -1.12
N ALA A 91 10.60 8.03 -0.52
CA ALA A 91 11.10 7.68 0.81
C ALA A 91 11.17 6.17 1.00
N ASP A 92 11.98 5.74 1.97
CA ASP A 92 12.00 4.36 2.47
C ASP A 92 10.81 4.15 3.41
N VAL A 93 10.15 3.00 3.31
CA VAL A 93 9.07 2.60 4.23
C VAL A 93 9.57 2.38 5.67
N ALA A 94 10.87 2.22 5.85
CA ALA A 94 11.53 2.17 7.17
C ALA A 94 11.81 3.56 7.77
N GLU A 95 11.57 4.65 7.01
CA GLU A 95 11.75 6.04 7.44
C GLU A 95 10.69 6.92 6.75
N LEU A 96 9.45 6.85 7.23
CA LEU A 96 8.32 7.55 6.63
C LEU A 96 8.33 9.05 6.95
N PRO A 97 8.10 9.93 5.95
CA PRO A 97 8.07 11.38 6.14
C PRO A 97 6.73 11.84 6.74
N HIS A 98 6.23 11.12 7.73
CA HIS A 98 4.99 11.40 8.43
C HIS A 98 5.22 11.51 9.93
N PRO A 99 4.56 12.44 10.64
CA PRO A 99 4.62 12.51 12.11
C PRO A 99 4.07 11.26 12.78
N ASP A 100 4.41 11.05 14.05
CA ASP A 100 3.81 10.03 14.89
C ASP A 100 2.29 10.21 14.93
N ALA A 101 1.54 9.11 14.94
CA ALA A 101 0.09 9.08 15.11
C ALA A 101 -0.65 10.06 14.17
N SER A 102 -0.24 10.16 12.90
CA SER A 102 -0.81 11.10 11.91
C SER A 102 -1.65 10.42 10.82
N ILE A 103 -1.57 9.11 10.68
CA ILE A 103 -2.21 8.31 9.63
C ILE A 103 -3.38 7.52 10.23
N ASP A 104 -4.55 7.61 9.60
CA ASP A 104 -5.73 6.83 10.00
C ASP A 104 -5.70 5.42 9.41
N PHE A 105 -5.20 5.27 8.18
CA PHE A 105 -5.09 3.97 7.53
C PHE A 105 -3.88 3.90 6.59
N ALA A 106 -3.12 2.82 6.70
CA ALA A 106 -2.05 2.52 5.75
C ALA A 106 -2.43 1.33 4.86
N VAL A 107 -2.04 1.40 3.60
CA VAL A 107 -2.21 0.30 2.67
C VAL A 107 -0.89 0.00 1.97
N SER A 108 -0.66 -1.27 1.66
CA SER A 108 0.41 -1.69 0.73
C SER A 108 -0.15 -2.73 -0.22
N SER A 109 0.12 -2.57 -1.51
CA SER A 109 -0.33 -3.51 -2.53
C SER A 109 0.83 -4.04 -3.35
N LEU A 110 1.15 -5.34 -3.19
CA LEU A 110 2.19 -6.07 -3.92
C LEU A 110 3.57 -5.44 -3.81
N SER A 111 3.92 -4.94 -2.65
CA SER A 111 5.17 -4.22 -2.40
C SER A 111 5.96 -4.75 -1.20
N MET A 112 5.28 -5.17 -0.12
CA MET A 112 5.95 -5.50 1.15
C MET A 112 6.95 -6.65 1.03
N HIS A 113 6.78 -7.55 0.06
CA HIS A 113 7.73 -8.64 -0.18
C HIS A 113 9.10 -8.15 -0.68
N GLU A 114 9.20 -6.93 -1.20
CA GLU A 114 10.43 -6.31 -1.68
C GLU A 114 11.12 -5.43 -0.62
N TRP A 115 10.45 -5.15 0.51
CA TRP A 115 11.02 -4.30 1.54
C TRP A 115 12.25 -4.95 2.19
N PRO A 116 13.40 -4.24 2.21
CA PRO A 116 14.66 -4.85 2.65
C PRO A 116 14.68 -5.13 4.15
N ASP A 117 14.14 -4.23 4.97
CA ASP A 117 14.07 -4.34 6.43
C ASP A 117 12.61 -4.34 6.90
N LEU A 118 12.00 -5.52 6.92
CA LEU A 118 10.61 -5.67 7.39
C LEU A 118 10.41 -5.26 8.85
N PRO A 119 11.27 -5.61 9.81
CA PRO A 119 11.12 -5.18 11.20
C PRO A 119 11.13 -3.65 11.35
N ALA A 120 12.07 -2.94 10.72
CA ALA A 120 12.13 -1.49 10.76
C ALA A 120 10.89 -0.87 10.11
N ALA A 121 10.50 -1.34 8.92
CA ALA A 121 9.32 -0.85 8.20
C ALA A 121 8.02 -1.06 8.99
N VAL A 122 7.86 -2.18 9.67
CA VAL A 122 6.66 -2.45 10.50
C VAL A 122 6.65 -1.59 11.77
N THR A 123 7.81 -1.35 12.38
CA THR A 123 7.93 -0.42 13.52
C THR A 123 7.55 0.99 13.10
N GLU A 124 8.02 1.42 11.94
CA GLU A 124 7.73 2.74 11.38
C GLU A 124 6.26 2.88 10.98
N LEU A 125 5.67 1.84 10.39
CA LEU A 125 4.24 1.76 10.12
C LEU A 125 3.41 1.96 11.41
N HIS A 126 3.78 1.28 12.49
CA HIS A 126 3.10 1.44 13.79
C HIS A 126 3.26 2.86 14.34
N ARG A 127 4.46 3.46 14.23
CA ARG A 127 4.72 4.83 14.71
C ARG A 127 3.79 5.86 14.07
N VAL A 128 3.59 5.77 12.75
CA VAL A 128 2.78 6.76 12.03
C VAL A 128 1.28 6.56 12.17
N LEU A 129 0.83 5.34 12.48
CA LEU A 129 -0.59 5.06 12.69
C LEU A 129 -1.10 5.70 13.99
N ARG A 130 -2.28 6.28 13.93
CA ARG A 130 -2.98 6.75 15.14
C ARG A 130 -3.40 5.57 16.01
N PRO A 131 -3.55 5.75 17.33
CA PRO A 131 -4.21 4.75 18.17
C PRO A 131 -5.58 4.38 17.60
N GLY A 132 -5.79 3.09 17.34
CA GLY A 132 -6.97 2.57 16.66
C GLY A 132 -6.95 2.71 15.13
N GLY A 133 -5.90 3.29 14.56
CA GLY A 133 -5.66 3.29 13.12
C GLY A 133 -5.28 1.90 12.61
N GLY A 134 -5.58 1.62 11.34
CA GLY A 134 -5.39 0.30 10.76
C GLY A 134 -4.43 0.24 9.59
N ALA A 135 -3.98 -0.97 9.26
CA ALA A 135 -3.29 -1.21 8.00
C ALA A 135 -3.79 -2.48 7.29
N GLY A 136 -3.85 -2.39 5.94
CA GLY A 136 -4.16 -3.50 5.05
C GLY A 136 -3.00 -3.78 4.09
N ILE A 137 -2.34 -4.94 4.25
CA ILE A 137 -1.23 -5.37 3.42
C ILE A 137 -1.69 -6.48 2.48
N TYR A 138 -1.62 -6.23 1.18
CA TYR A 138 -2.04 -7.17 0.13
C TYR A 138 -0.81 -7.64 -0.64
N ASP A 139 -0.42 -8.89 -0.43
CA ASP A 139 0.80 -9.40 -1.05
C ASP A 139 0.63 -10.84 -1.58
N PHE A 140 1.58 -11.27 -2.40
CA PHE A 140 1.56 -12.61 -2.98
C PHE A 140 1.65 -13.70 -1.91
N ARG A 141 0.76 -14.70 -1.99
CA ARG A 141 0.71 -15.84 -1.06
C ARG A 141 2.01 -16.64 -0.97
N PHE A 142 2.82 -16.58 -2.02
CA PHE A 142 4.03 -17.38 -2.13
C PHE A 142 5.30 -16.60 -1.82
N SER A 143 5.16 -15.30 -1.51
CA SER A 143 6.28 -14.43 -1.25
C SER A 143 6.34 -14.03 0.23
N ARG A 144 7.40 -14.42 0.92
CA ARG A 144 7.75 -14.00 2.30
C ARG A 144 6.60 -14.03 3.35
N THR A 145 5.50 -14.77 3.10
CA THR A 145 4.28 -14.79 3.93
C THR A 145 4.56 -15.00 5.42
N ARG A 146 5.46 -15.95 5.75
CA ARG A 146 5.83 -16.23 7.15
C ARG A 146 6.56 -15.04 7.77
N GLN A 147 7.48 -14.42 7.03
CA GLN A 147 8.27 -13.28 7.50
C GLN A 147 7.39 -12.05 7.70
N ILE A 148 6.50 -11.76 6.74
CA ILE A 148 5.52 -10.67 6.83
C ILE A 148 4.64 -10.84 8.06
N ARG A 149 4.03 -12.00 8.24
CA ARG A 149 3.17 -12.28 9.40
C ARG A 149 3.92 -12.20 10.72
N HIS A 150 5.17 -12.67 10.75
CA HIS A 150 6.01 -12.61 11.96
C HIS A 150 6.34 -11.14 12.31
N ALA A 151 6.78 -10.34 11.35
CA ALA A 151 7.12 -8.94 11.57
C ALA A 151 5.90 -8.13 12.05
N LEU A 152 4.74 -8.29 11.38
CA LEU A 152 3.50 -7.63 11.80
C LEU A 152 3.07 -8.08 13.21
N GLY A 153 3.12 -9.39 13.49
CA GLY A 153 2.74 -9.92 14.80
C GLY A 153 3.64 -9.48 15.95
N ALA A 154 4.93 -9.26 15.68
CA ALA A 154 5.88 -8.80 16.69
C ALA A 154 5.57 -7.37 17.20
N VAL A 155 4.95 -6.52 16.39
CA VAL A 155 4.67 -5.11 16.71
C VAL A 155 3.19 -4.91 17.05
N PHE A 156 2.27 -5.45 16.25
CA PHE A 156 0.83 -5.25 16.41
C PHE A 156 0.15 -6.33 17.28
N GLY A 157 0.82 -7.42 17.59
CA GLY A 157 0.26 -8.56 18.31
C GLY A 157 -0.68 -9.40 17.43
N ALA A 158 -1.91 -8.95 17.21
CA ALA A 158 -2.88 -9.66 16.38
C ALA A 158 -2.70 -9.32 14.89
N VAL A 159 -2.76 -10.35 14.03
CA VAL A 159 -2.71 -10.20 12.57
C VAL A 159 -3.84 -11.03 11.96
N ASP A 160 -4.88 -10.36 11.50
CA ASP A 160 -5.93 -11.01 10.72
C ASP A 160 -5.44 -11.31 9.31
N THR A 161 -5.66 -12.53 8.85
CA THR A 161 -5.15 -12.99 7.56
C THR A 161 -6.29 -13.55 6.71
N GLU A 162 -6.48 -13.01 5.51
CA GLU A 162 -7.49 -13.42 4.57
C GLU A 162 -6.88 -13.74 3.20
N THR A 163 -7.39 -14.78 2.53
CA THR A 163 -7.05 -15.08 1.15
C THR A 163 -7.98 -14.30 0.20
N VAL A 164 -7.41 -13.39 -0.57
CA VAL A 164 -8.14 -12.58 -1.53
C VAL A 164 -8.29 -13.32 -2.85
N ARG A 165 -9.55 -13.59 -3.25
CA ARG A 165 -9.88 -14.15 -4.56
C ARG A 165 -10.21 -13.02 -5.53
N LEU A 166 -9.51 -12.98 -6.66
CA LEU A 166 -9.80 -12.04 -7.74
C LEU A 166 -10.76 -12.68 -8.73
N PRO A 167 -11.86 -12.02 -9.15
CA PRO A 167 -12.94 -12.64 -9.95
C PRO A 167 -12.49 -13.25 -11.28
N TRP A 168 -11.38 -12.76 -11.83
CA TRP A 168 -10.84 -13.17 -13.14
C TRP A 168 -9.72 -14.22 -13.03
N HIS A 169 -9.30 -14.62 -11.83
CA HIS A 169 -8.21 -15.57 -11.63
C HIS A 169 -8.68 -16.81 -10.87
N PRO A 170 -8.51 -18.03 -11.45
CA PRO A 170 -9.01 -19.27 -10.85
C PRO A 170 -8.32 -19.61 -9.53
N VAL A 171 -7.08 -19.15 -9.33
CA VAL A 171 -6.30 -19.39 -8.11
C VAL A 171 -6.20 -18.09 -7.30
N ALA A 172 -6.42 -18.21 -5.99
CA ALA A 172 -6.21 -17.09 -5.07
C ALA A 172 -4.70 -16.88 -4.86
N LEU A 173 -4.17 -15.80 -5.43
CA LEU A 173 -2.75 -15.48 -5.42
C LEU A 173 -2.35 -14.49 -4.32
N ILE A 174 -3.33 -13.81 -3.74
CA ILE A 174 -3.10 -12.69 -2.81
C ILE A 174 -3.53 -13.09 -1.40
N THR A 175 -2.73 -12.69 -0.43
CA THR A 175 -3.08 -12.67 0.99
C THR A 175 -3.22 -11.23 1.44
N CYS A 176 -4.29 -10.92 2.16
CA CYS A 176 -4.45 -9.69 2.91
C CYS A 176 -4.09 -9.94 4.37
N TYR A 177 -3.25 -9.10 4.94
CA TYR A 177 -2.95 -9.02 6.37
C TYR A 177 -3.55 -7.71 6.89
N ARG A 178 -4.33 -7.78 7.98
CA ARG A 178 -4.89 -6.60 8.64
C ARG A 178 -4.35 -6.51 10.06
N VAL A 179 -3.95 -5.30 10.44
CA VAL A 179 -3.49 -4.96 11.78
C VAL A 179 -4.10 -3.66 12.25
N THR A 180 -4.12 -3.46 13.57
CA THR A 180 -4.61 -2.22 14.22
C THR A 180 -3.60 -1.79 15.27
N ALA A 181 -3.28 -0.48 15.32
CA ALA A 181 -2.35 0.14 16.27
C ALA A 181 -3.01 0.49 17.60
#